data_944e21fe39c04f7b7216cbf24945dc36
#
_entry.id   944e21fe39c04f7b7216cbf24945dc36
#
_cell.length_a   1.000
_cell.length_b   1.000
_cell.length_c   1.000
_cell.angle_alpha   90.00
_cell.angle_beta   90.00
_cell.angle_gamma   90.00
#
_symmetry.space_group_name_H-M   'P 1'
#
loop_
_entity.id
_entity.type
_entity.pdbx_description
1 polymer ?
#
loop_
_entity_poly.entity_id
_entity_poly.type
_entity_poly.pdbx_seq_one_letter_code
_entity_poly.pdbx_strand_id
1 'polypeptide(L)'
;LSDYSIGEGFGEVIEAEILSNSALCNKNMKDIDLPKGIRIGSIFRNGKIIIPTSSTVFNENDDVVFFSESKCIKKLEELLSIKQSYE
;
A
#
# COMPACT_ATOMS: atom_id res chain seq x y z
N LEU A 1 6.79 -8.79 0.76
CA LEU A 1 7.18 -7.37 0.80
C LEU A 1 8.55 -7.18 0.17
N SER A 2 8.62 -6.37 -0.85
CA SER A 2 9.88 -6.00 -1.49
C SER A 2 10.05 -4.50 -1.40
N ASP A 3 11.27 -4.05 -1.21
CA ASP A 3 11.52 -2.62 -1.22
C ASP A 3 12.78 -2.27 -2.00
N TYR A 4 12.86 -1.02 -2.39
CA TYR A 4 13.94 -0.51 -3.20
C TYR A 4 14.20 0.94 -2.78
N SER A 5 15.44 1.25 -2.42
CA SER A 5 15.83 2.57 -1.94
C SER A 5 16.01 3.54 -3.11
N ILE A 6 15.53 4.75 -2.95
CA ILE A 6 15.68 5.83 -3.94
C ILE A 6 16.15 7.10 -3.24
N GLY A 7 16.69 8.04 -4.03
CA GLY A 7 17.10 9.35 -3.51
C GLY A 7 18.14 9.22 -2.42
N GLU A 8 19.10 8.30 -2.57
CA GLU A 8 20.20 8.11 -1.61
C GLU A 8 19.71 7.82 -0.19
N GLY A 9 18.58 7.10 -0.08
CA GLY A 9 18.04 6.68 1.21
C GLY A 9 16.96 7.58 1.76
N PHE A 10 16.57 8.64 1.04
CA PHE A 10 15.47 9.50 1.49
C PHE A 10 14.09 8.92 1.18
N GLY A 11 14.02 7.96 0.27
CA GLY A 11 12.76 7.34 -0.09
C GLY A 11 12.90 5.87 -0.43
N GLU A 12 11.76 5.18 -0.49
CA GLU A 12 11.70 3.76 -0.84
C GLU A 12 10.50 3.51 -1.73
N VAL A 13 10.66 2.58 -2.66
CA VAL A 13 9.57 1.99 -3.41
C VAL A 13 9.29 0.63 -2.77
N ILE A 14 8.07 0.42 -2.35
CA ILE A 14 7.69 -0.77 -1.60
C ILE A 14 6.55 -1.48 -2.33
N GLU A 15 6.73 -2.75 -2.60
CA GLU A 15 5.68 -3.60 -3.17
C GLU A 15 5.18 -4.54 -2.09
N ALA A 16 3.87 -4.58 -1.87
CA ALA A 16 3.28 -5.41 -0.83
C ALA A 16 1.97 -6.01 -1.32
N GLU A 17 1.74 -7.26 -0.96
CA GLU A 17 0.50 -7.95 -1.27
C GLU A 17 -0.57 -7.61 -0.23
N ILE A 18 -1.80 -7.38 -0.71
CA ILE A 18 -2.94 -7.15 0.17
C ILE A 18 -3.49 -8.49 0.63
N LEU A 19 -3.39 -8.76 1.91
CA LEU A 19 -3.92 -9.97 2.52
C LEU A 19 -5.40 -9.76 2.87
N SER A 20 -6.16 -10.85 2.93
CA SER A 20 -7.61 -10.78 3.15
C SER A 20 -8.00 -10.04 4.44
N ASN A 21 -7.17 -10.10 5.46
CA ASN A 21 -7.41 -9.42 6.73
C ASN A 21 -6.56 -8.16 6.93
N SER A 22 -5.95 -7.68 5.86
CA SER A 22 -5.22 -6.41 5.88
C SER A 22 -6.18 -5.24 6.11
N ALA A 23 -5.67 -4.19 6.74
CA ALA A 23 -6.44 -2.96 6.95
C ALA A 23 -6.86 -2.31 5.64
N LEU A 24 -6.14 -2.54 4.54
CA LEU A 24 -6.44 -1.97 3.22
C LEU A 24 -7.41 -2.81 2.41
N CYS A 25 -7.60 -4.08 2.74
CA CYS A 25 -8.45 -4.98 1.94
C CYS A 25 -9.89 -4.48 1.91
N ASN A 26 -10.47 -4.41 0.71
CA ASN A 26 -11.83 -3.91 0.46
C ASN A 26 -12.03 -2.43 0.76
N LYS A 27 -10.95 -1.69 0.98
CA LYS A 27 -11.02 -0.24 1.16
C LYS A 27 -11.02 0.46 -0.19
N ASN A 28 -11.81 1.52 -0.29
CA ASN A 28 -11.78 2.41 -1.43
C ASN A 28 -10.63 3.39 -1.27
N MET A 29 -9.96 3.70 -2.35
CA MET A 29 -8.80 4.61 -2.35
C MET A 29 -9.10 5.93 -1.63
N LYS A 30 -10.27 6.50 -1.84
CA LYS A 30 -10.66 7.78 -1.23
C LYS A 30 -10.82 7.70 0.28
N ASP A 31 -11.02 6.50 0.83
CA ASP A 31 -11.26 6.29 2.25
C ASP A 31 -9.97 5.94 3.01
N ILE A 32 -8.84 5.91 2.30
CA ILE A 32 -7.54 5.63 2.91
C ILE A 32 -6.88 6.94 3.25
N ASP A 33 -6.53 7.10 4.52
CA ASP A 33 -5.85 8.30 5.00
C ASP A 33 -4.34 8.09 4.89
N LEU A 34 -3.75 8.56 3.78
CA LEU A 34 -2.32 8.42 3.54
C LEU A 34 -1.57 9.62 4.10
N PRO A 35 -0.50 9.38 4.88
CA PRO A 35 0.41 10.47 5.25
C PRO A 35 0.99 11.16 4.03
N LYS A 36 1.41 12.41 4.19
CA LYS A 36 1.97 13.20 3.07
C LYS A 36 3.13 12.52 2.36
N GLY A 37 3.94 11.78 3.09
CA GLY A 37 5.13 11.13 2.54
C GLY A 37 4.87 9.81 1.85
N ILE A 38 3.63 9.39 1.69
CA ILE A 38 3.28 8.09 1.09
C ILE A 38 2.34 8.32 -0.08
N ARG A 39 2.61 7.63 -1.19
CA ARG A 39 1.74 7.62 -2.37
C ARG A 39 1.62 6.22 -2.90
N ILE A 40 0.45 5.89 -3.42
CA ILE A 40 0.24 4.62 -4.11
C ILE A 40 0.50 4.86 -5.59
N GLY A 41 1.41 4.08 -6.16
CA GLY A 41 1.80 4.21 -7.55
C GLY A 41 0.95 3.36 -8.49
N SER A 42 0.76 2.09 -8.14
CA SER A 42 0.04 1.16 -9.00
C SER A 42 -0.41 -0.06 -8.23
N ILE A 43 -1.36 -0.78 -8.84
CA ILE A 43 -1.83 -2.08 -8.36
C ILE A 43 -1.60 -3.08 -9.48
N PHE A 44 -1.00 -4.22 -9.16
CA PHE A 44 -0.91 -5.33 -10.10
C PHE A 44 -1.95 -6.36 -9.71
N ARG A 45 -2.88 -6.61 -10.61
CA ARG A 45 -4.03 -7.49 -10.36
C ARG A 45 -4.31 -8.34 -11.60
N ASN A 46 -4.30 -9.65 -11.44
CA ASN A 46 -4.65 -10.59 -12.52
C ASN A 46 -3.90 -10.30 -13.82
N GLY A 47 -2.59 -10.05 -13.72
CA GLY A 47 -1.75 -9.80 -14.87
C GLY A 47 -1.86 -8.41 -15.47
N LYS A 48 -2.52 -7.48 -14.80
CA LYS A 48 -2.71 -6.12 -15.31
C LYS A 48 -2.23 -5.08 -14.31
N ILE A 49 -1.69 -4.00 -14.84
CA ILE A 49 -1.33 -2.83 -14.05
C ILE A 49 -2.54 -1.89 -14.02
N ILE A 50 -2.93 -1.51 -12.81
CA ILE A 50 -4.01 -0.57 -12.59
C ILE A 50 -3.41 0.67 -11.96
N ILE A 51 -3.66 1.83 -12.57
CA ILE A 51 -3.31 3.11 -11.96
C ILE A 51 -4.52 3.54 -11.13
N PRO A 52 -4.38 3.62 -9.80
CA PRO A 52 -5.56 3.87 -8.96
C PRO A 52 -6.14 5.26 -9.13
N THR A 53 -7.46 5.32 -9.01
CA THR A 53 -8.20 6.57 -8.95
C THR A 53 -8.91 6.61 -7.59
N SER A 54 -9.62 7.71 -7.31
CA SER A 54 -10.33 7.85 -6.04
C SER A 54 -11.38 6.77 -5.80
N SER A 55 -11.88 6.14 -6.88
CA SER A 55 -12.91 5.10 -6.78
C SER A 55 -12.36 3.67 -6.84
N THR A 56 -11.06 3.51 -6.89
CA THR A 56 -10.44 2.19 -6.92
C THR A 56 -10.56 1.51 -5.55
N VAL A 57 -10.94 0.24 -5.55
CA VAL A 57 -11.01 -0.58 -4.33
C VAL A 57 -9.87 -1.56 -4.34
N PHE A 58 -9.19 -1.72 -3.19
CA PHE A 58 -8.15 -2.72 -3.04
C PHE A 58 -8.76 -4.08 -2.79
N ASN A 59 -8.30 -5.07 -3.52
CA ASN A 59 -8.78 -6.43 -3.41
C ASN A 59 -7.74 -7.33 -2.75
N GLU A 60 -8.21 -8.42 -2.16
CA GLU A 60 -7.32 -9.47 -1.70
C GLU A 60 -6.41 -9.92 -2.84
N ASN A 61 -5.15 -10.18 -2.54
CA ASN A 61 -4.10 -10.63 -3.46
C ASN A 61 -3.61 -9.57 -4.44
N ASP A 62 -4.08 -8.33 -4.36
CA ASP A 62 -3.48 -7.25 -5.12
C ASP A 62 -2.03 -7.06 -4.67
N ASP A 63 -1.14 -6.83 -5.63
CA ASP A 63 0.21 -6.34 -5.33
C ASP A 63 0.20 -4.83 -5.53
N VAL A 64 0.50 -4.10 -4.47
CA VAL A 64 0.44 -2.64 -4.48
C VAL A 64 1.84 -2.06 -4.37
N VAL A 65 2.15 -1.12 -5.25
CA VAL A 65 3.42 -0.40 -5.22
C VAL A 65 3.21 0.94 -4.53
N PHE A 66 3.97 1.17 -3.47
CA PHE A 66 3.95 2.41 -2.70
C PHE A 66 5.25 3.16 -2.92
N PHE A 67 5.15 4.49 -2.97
CA PHE A 67 6.30 5.37 -2.85
C PHE A 67 6.23 6.00 -1.47
N SER A 68 7.30 5.89 -0.70
CA SER A 68 7.30 6.37 0.68
C SER A 68 8.60 7.10 1.01
N GLU A 69 8.49 8.24 1.67
CA GLU A 69 9.66 8.80 2.33
C GLU A 69 10.13 7.81 3.40
N SER A 70 11.44 7.69 3.59
CA SER A 70 11.99 6.71 4.54
C SER A 70 11.48 6.93 5.95
N LYS A 71 11.26 8.17 6.35
CA LYS A 71 10.73 8.49 7.69
C LYS A 71 9.27 8.05 7.89
N CYS A 72 8.57 7.68 6.80
CA CYS A 72 7.16 7.28 6.85
C CYS A 72 6.96 5.76 6.78
N ILE A 73 8.03 4.98 6.73
CA ILE A 73 7.93 3.53 6.57
C ILE A 73 7.12 2.88 7.70
N LYS A 74 7.29 3.34 8.92
CA LYS A 74 6.52 2.80 10.05
C LYS A 74 5.01 3.00 9.86
N LYS A 75 4.61 4.16 9.37
CA LYS A 75 3.20 4.44 9.07
C LYS A 75 2.69 3.53 7.97
N LEU A 76 3.52 3.29 6.95
CA LEU A 76 3.14 2.39 5.87
C LEU A 76 2.95 0.96 6.40
N GLU A 77 3.86 0.50 7.24
CA GLU A 77 3.75 -0.83 7.84
C GLU A 77 2.45 -0.97 8.64
N GLU A 78 2.05 0.08 9.36
CA GLU A 78 0.77 0.07 10.09
C GLU A 78 -0.42 -0.06 9.14
N LEU A 79 -0.38 0.64 8.00
CA LEU A 79 -1.45 0.54 7.00
C LEU A 79 -1.54 -0.85 6.38
N LEU A 80 -0.42 -1.53 6.25
CA LEU A 80 -0.35 -2.88 5.68
C LEU A 80 -0.62 -3.96 6.73
N SER A 81 -0.72 -3.59 8.00
CA SER A 81 -0.86 -4.56 9.06
C SER A 81 -2.16 -5.35 8.94
N ILE A 82 -2.11 -6.57 9.40
CA ILE A 82 -3.27 -7.46 9.44
C ILE A 82 -4.18 -6.99 10.57
N LYS A 83 -5.47 -6.89 10.29
CA LYS A 83 -6.47 -6.57 11.31
C LYS A 83 -6.49 -7.67 12.35
N GLN A 84 -6.49 -7.27 13.62
CA GLN A 84 -6.64 -8.23 14.70
C GLN A 84 -8.10 -8.46 14.99
N SER A 85 -8.42 -9.72 15.25
CA SER A 85 -9.76 -10.13 15.63
C SER A 85 -9.74 -10.53 17.09
N TYR A 86 -10.57 -9.90 17.90
CA TYR A 86 -10.73 -10.24 19.32
C TYR A 86 -12.08 -10.91 19.52
N GLU A 87 -12.07 -11.99 20.21
CA GLU A 87 -13.28 -12.75 20.52
C GLU A 87 -13.65 -12.65 21.98
#